data_3c22402c950200f8f086a2f19d920582
#
_entry.id   3c22402c950200f8f086a2f19d920582
#
_cell.length_a   1.000
_cell.length_b   1.000
_cell.length_c   1.000
_cell.angle_alpha   90.00
_cell.angle_beta   90.00
_cell.angle_gamma   90.00
#
_symmetry.space_group_name_H-M   'P 1'
#
loop_
_entity.id
_entity.type
_entity.pdbx_description
1 polymer ?
#
loop_
_entity_poly.entity_id
_entity_poly.type
_entity_poly.pdbx_seq_one_letter_code
_entity_poly.pdbx_strand_id
1 'polypeptide(L)'
;MSEEMKALREQLLRNDKNGYDTLDEAQLAEMEAYCADYKAFLNEGKTERLSARAAIAAAEAKGFVQYRRGMALKAGDKVYTCNRGKGLMLAVIGKESLAEGAQIAAAHIDSPRLDLKLSLIHISEP
;
A
#
# COMPACT_ATOMS: atom_id res chain seq x y z
N MET A 1 22.28 13.00 -39.35
CA MET A 1 22.95 12.92 -38.06
C MET A 1 23.96 11.78 -38.16
N SER A 2 25.25 12.04 -37.94
CA SER A 2 26.28 11.02 -38.06
C SER A 2 26.14 9.93 -37.02
N GLU A 3 26.64 8.72 -37.28
CA GLU A 3 26.61 7.60 -36.32
C GLU A 3 27.35 7.96 -35.02
N GLU A 4 28.43 8.73 -35.11
CA GLU A 4 29.14 9.25 -33.92
C GLU A 4 28.29 10.15 -33.03
N MET A 5 27.46 11.00 -33.64
CA MET A 5 26.52 11.87 -32.91
C MET A 5 25.41 11.06 -32.23
N LYS A 6 24.97 9.96 -32.82
CA LYS A 6 23.99 9.04 -32.20
C LYS A 6 24.60 8.33 -30.99
N ALA A 7 25.81 7.79 -31.14
CA ALA A 7 26.53 7.12 -30.04
C ALA A 7 26.81 8.06 -28.87
N LEU A 8 27.24 9.31 -29.18
CA LEU A 8 27.46 10.32 -28.14
C LEU A 8 26.17 10.71 -27.43
N ARG A 9 25.07 10.78 -28.17
CA ARG A 9 23.75 11.06 -27.58
C ARG A 9 23.27 9.96 -26.65
N GLU A 10 23.46 8.69 -27.01
CA GLU A 10 23.15 7.55 -26.16
C GLU A 10 23.98 7.52 -24.85
N GLN A 11 25.24 7.96 -24.90
CA GLN A 11 26.10 8.07 -23.73
C GLN A 11 25.75 9.25 -22.83
N LEU A 12 25.34 10.38 -23.39
CA LEU A 12 25.13 11.61 -22.62
C LEU A 12 23.69 11.82 -22.16
N LEU A 13 22.71 11.23 -22.83
CA LEU A 13 21.32 11.36 -22.47
C LEU A 13 20.85 10.16 -21.67
N ARG A 14 20.24 10.45 -20.53
CA ARG A 14 19.53 9.43 -19.75
C ARG A 14 18.34 8.93 -20.58
N ASN A 15 18.36 7.65 -20.91
CA ASN A 15 17.28 6.97 -21.63
C ASN A 15 16.57 6.03 -20.64
N ASP A 16 15.60 6.58 -19.89
CA ASP A 16 14.80 5.78 -18.98
C ASP A 16 13.84 4.89 -19.78
N LYS A 17 14.02 3.59 -19.65
CA LYS A 17 13.06 2.63 -20.19
C LYS A 17 11.79 2.64 -19.36
N ASN A 18 10.64 2.50 -20.00
CA ASN A 18 9.39 2.27 -19.33
C ASN A 18 9.47 0.91 -18.58
N GLY A 19 8.94 0.84 -17.37
CA GLY A 19 8.90 -0.42 -16.60
C GLY A 19 8.28 -1.57 -17.39
N TYR A 20 7.24 -1.33 -18.17
CA TYR A 20 6.61 -2.34 -19.02
C TYR A 20 7.53 -2.90 -20.10
N ASP A 21 8.48 -2.12 -20.61
CA ASP A 21 9.44 -2.57 -21.65
C ASP A 21 10.52 -3.50 -21.08
N THR A 22 10.59 -3.64 -19.75
CA THR A 22 11.59 -4.46 -19.05
C THR A 22 11.03 -5.72 -18.42
N LEU A 23 9.70 -5.88 -18.42
CA LEU A 23 9.02 -7.03 -17.83
C LEU A 23 8.86 -8.17 -18.86
N ASP A 24 9.05 -9.39 -18.39
CA ASP A 24 8.67 -10.58 -19.14
C ASP A 24 7.18 -10.93 -18.98
N GLU A 25 6.69 -11.91 -19.74
CA GLU A 25 5.27 -12.30 -19.71
C GLU A 25 4.82 -12.80 -18.32
N ALA A 26 5.68 -13.50 -17.59
CA ALA A 26 5.36 -14.00 -16.25
C ALA A 26 5.24 -12.85 -15.25
N GLN A 27 6.14 -11.87 -15.31
CA GLN A 27 6.11 -10.67 -14.49
C GLN A 27 4.90 -9.79 -14.82
N LEU A 28 4.51 -9.69 -16.09
CA LEU A 28 3.29 -8.98 -16.49
C LEU A 28 2.04 -9.68 -15.93
N ALA A 29 1.96 -10.99 -15.99
CA ALA A 29 0.84 -11.75 -15.43
C ALA A 29 0.75 -11.60 -13.89
N GLU A 30 1.88 -11.63 -13.19
CA GLU A 30 1.95 -11.41 -11.75
C GLU A 30 1.51 -9.98 -11.38
N MET A 31 1.95 -8.98 -12.14
CA MET A 31 1.55 -7.59 -11.97
C MET A 31 0.03 -7.41 -12.16
N GLU A 32 -0.55 -8.01 -13.20
CA GLU A 32 -2.00 -7.93 -13.44
C GLU A 32 -2.81 -8.61 -12.33
N ALA A 33 -2.35 -9.75 -11.83
CA ALA A 33 -2.97 -10.43 -10.68
C ALA A 33 -2.94 -9.55 -9.43
N TYR A 34 -1.79 -8.95 -9.13
CA TYR A 34 -1.65 -7.99 -8.02
C TYR A 34 -2.60 -6.79 -8.19
N CYS A 35 -2.69 -6.23 -9.39
CA CYS A 35 -3.59 -5.12 -9.68
C CYS A 35 -5.06 -5.50 -9.50
N ALA A 36 -5.45 -6.72 -9.84
CA ALA A 36 -6.81 -7.22 -9.64
C ALA A 36 -7.17 -7.29 -8.14
N ASP A 37 -6.29 -7.85 -7.33
CA ASP A 37 -6.45 -7.92 -5.87
C ASP A 37 -6.49 -6.52 -5.24
N TYR A 38 -5.64 -5.61 -5.70
CA TYR A 38 -5.62 -4.24 -5.23
C TYR A 38 -6.91 -3.48 -5.57
N LYS A 39 -7.45 -3.66 -6.78
CA LYS A 39 -8.76 -3.10 -7.17
C LYS A 39 -9.90 -3.63 -6.29
N ALA A 40 -9.88 -4.94 -5.97
CA ALA A 40 -10.86 -5.53 -5.06
C ALA A 40 -10.78 -4.88 -3.66
N PHE A 41 -9.57 -4.74 -3.10
CA PHE A 41 -9.37 -4.05 -1.83
C PHE A 41 -9.88 -2.60 -1.85
N LEU A 42 -9.59 -1.84 -2.91
CA LEU A 42 -10.08 -0.46 -3.06
C LEU A 42 -11.60 -0.39 -3.17
N ASN A 43 -12.23 -1.37 -3.80
CA ASN A 43 -13.69 -1.45 -3.90
C ASN A 43 -14.36 -1.68 -2.55
N GLU A 44 -13.73 -2.41 -1.64
CA GLU A 44 -14.21 -2.61 -0.27
C GLU A 44 -13.87 -1.42 0.62
N GLY A 45 -12.70 -0.81 0.42
CA GLY A 45 -12.12 0.24 1.27
C GLY A 45 -12.59 1.65 0.94
N LYS A 46 -13.90 1.92 0.82
CA LYS A 46 -14.42 3.25 0.45
C LYS A 46 -14.29 4.32 1.53
N THR A 47 -14.07 3.93 2.78
CA THR A 47 -13.86 4.83 3.92
C THR A 47 -12.75 4.29 4.78
N GLU A 48 -12.17 5.11 5.66
CA GLU A 48 -11.12 4.71 6.61
C GLU A 48 -11.53 3.47 7.42
N ARG A 49 -12.81 3.40 7.83
CA ARG A 49 -13.33 2.27 8.59
C ARG A 49 -13.48 1.01 7.76
N LEU A 50 -13.90 1.14 6.51
CA LEU A 50 -14.01 0.02 5.57
C LEU A 50 -12.61 -0.48 5.18
N SER A 51 -11.67 0.43 4.91
CA SER A 51 -10.28 0.08 4.62
C SER A 51 -9.61 -0.64 5.79
N ALA A 52 -9.78 -0.14 7.03
CA ALA A 52 -9.26 -0.81 8.20
C ALA A 52 -9.85 -2.22 8.38
N ARG A 53 -11.14 -2.39 8.15
CA ARG A 53 -11.82 -3.69 8.24
C ARG A 53 -11.35 -4.67 7.17
N ALA A 54 -11.25 -4.23 5.91
CA ALA A 54 -10.75 -5.05 4.81
C ALA A 54 -9.28 -5.46 5.05
N ALA A 55 -8.45 -4.54 5.53
CA ALA A 55 -7.06 -4.82 5.86
C ALA A 55 -6.91 -5.79 7.04
N ILE A 56 -7.77 -5.69 8.07
CA ILE A 56 -7.80 -6.66 9.18
C ILE A 56 -8.16 -8.04 8.67
N ALA A 57 -9.22 -8.17 7.86
CA ALA A 57 -9.63 -9.46 7.30
C ALA A 57 -8.50 -10.10 6.47
N ALA A 58 -7.82 -9.30 5.63
CA ALA A 58 -6.68 -9.78 4.85
C ALA A 58 -5.47 -10.18 5.73
N ALA A 59 -5.25 -9.47 6.84
CA ALA A 59 -4.19 -9.80 7.79
C ALA A 59 -4.51 -11.09 8.56
N GLU A 60 -5.73 -11.25 9.06
CA GLU A 60 -6.18 -12.47 9.75
C GLU A 60 -6.08 -13.71 8.87
N ALA A 61 -6.43 -13.59 7.57
CA ALA A 61 -6.24 -14.65 6.60
C ALA A 61 -4.76 -15.06 6.41
N LYS A 62 -3.82 -14.15 6.73
CA LYS A 62 -2.36 -14.39 6.72
C LYS A 62 -1.78 -14.76 8.09
N GLY A 63 -2.64 -15.04 9.07
CA GLY A 63 -2.27 -15.49 10.40
C GLY A 63 -1.90 -14.39 11.39
N PHE A 64 -2.28 -13.13 11.12
CA PHE A 64 -2.17 -12.07 12.12
C PHE A 64 -3.26 -12.24 13.18
N VAL A 65 -2.92 -11.97 14.44
CA VAL A 65 -3.84 -11.98 15.58
C VAL A 65 -3.88 -10.61 16.25
N GLN A 66 -5.03 -10.27 16.82
CA GLN A 66 -5.15 -9.00 17.51
C GLN A 66 -4.25 -8.96 18.74
N TYR A 67 -3.39 -7.96 18.83
CA TYR A 67 -2.53 -7.73 19.99
C TYR A 67 -3.36 -7.30 21.20
N ARG A 68 -3.06 -7.88 22.35
CA ARG A 68 -3.59 -7.47 23.65
C ARG A 68 -2.42 -7.12 24.57
N ARG A 69 -2.58 -6.06 25.35
CA ARG A 69 -1.55 -5.65 26.31
C ARG A 69 -1.20 -6.80 27.26
N GLY A 70 0.08 -7.07 27.42
CA GLY A 70 0.59 -8.18 28.24
C GLY A 70 0.73 -9.51 27.49
N MET A 71 0.41 -9.56 26.19
CA MET A 71 0.64 -10.73 25.37
C MET A 71 2.14 -10.96 25.20
N ALA A 72 2.61 -12.17 25.54
CA ALA A 72 3.99 -12.58 25.28
C ALA A 72 4.18 -12.80 23.79
N LEU A 73 5.16 -12.13 23.20
CA LEU A 73 5.48 -12.21 21.77
C LEU A 73 6.85 -12.83 21.56
N LYS A 74 6.99 -13.62 20.54
CA LYS A 74 8.24 -14.25 20.08
C LYS A 74 8.52 -13.93 18.61
N ALA A 75 9.74 -14.13 18.18
CA ALA A 75 10.14 -13.94 16.79
C ALA A 75 9.25 -14.75 15.83
N GLY A 76 8.76 -14.11 14.79
CA GLY A 76 7.84 -14.67 13.79
C GLY A 76 6.35 -14.45 14.11
N ASP A 77 5.99 -14.03 15.32
CA ASP A 77 4.60 -13.72 15.65
C ASP A 77 4.10 -12.55 14.82
N LYS A 78 2.86 -12.67 14.34
CA LYS A 78 2.17 -11.67 13.51
C LYS A 78 1.03 -11.09 14.33
N VAL A 79 1.09 -9.82 14.60
CA VAL A 79 0.07 -9.16 15.42
C VAL A 79 -0.43 -7.89 14.76
N TYR A 80 -1.66 -7.49 15.10
CA TYR A 80 -2.20 -6.21 14.68
C TYR A 80 -2.89 -5.48 15.84
N THR A 81 -2.98 -4.18 15.72
CA THR A 81 -3.80 -3.33 16.58
C THR A 81 -4.57 -2.34 15.74
N CYS A 82 -5.81 -2.07 16.11
CA CYS A 82 -6.68 -1.14 15.43
C CYS A 82 -7.10 -0.01 16.37
N ASN A 83 -6.82 1.23 15.98
CA ASN A 83 -7.20 2.41 16.74
C ASN A 83 -8.53 2.96 16.23
N ARG A 84 -9.58 2.86 17.07
CA ARG A 84 -10.93 3.41 16.83
C ARG A 84 -11.58 2.95 15.51
N GLY A 85 -11.14 1.84 14.93
CA GLY A 85 -11.60 1.36 13.62
C GLY A 85 -11.18 2.22 12.43
N LYS A 86 -10.18 3.10 12.58
CA LYS A 86 -9.72 4.04 11.54
C LYS A 86 -8.24 3.97 11.27
N GLY A 87 -7.44 3.53 12.22
CA GLY A 87 -6.00 3.35 12.08
C GLY A 87 -5.64 1.91 12.36
N LEU A 88 -4.74 1.34 11.58
CA LEU A 88 -4.28 -0.03 11.70
C LEU A 88 -2.77 -0.06 11.77
N MET A 89 -2.24 -0.86 12.68
CA MET A 89 -0.83 -1.20 12.74
C MET A 89 -0.70 -2.72 12.69
N LEU A 90 0.15 -3.21 11.81
CA LEU A 90 0.52 -4.61 11.66
C LEU A 90 2.01 -4.75 12.03
N ALA A 91 2.36 -5.80 12.74
CA ALA A 91 3.75 -6.08 13.08
C ALA A 91 4.05 -7.57 12.92
N VAL A 92 5.21 -7.84 12.37
CA VAL A 92 5.86 -9.16 12.42
C VAL A 92 7.05 -9.02 13.35
N ILE A 93 7.09 -9.82 14.40
CA ILE A 93 8.13 -9.73 15.42
C ILE A 93 9.44 -10.29 14.86
N GLY A 94 10.47 -9.45 14.85
CA GLY A 94 11.81 -9.81 14.42
C GLY A 94 12.55 -10.73 15.41
N LYS A 95 13.73 -11.18 15.03
CA LYS A 95 14.63 -11.95 15.89
C LYS A 95 15.46 -11.03 16.80
N GLU A 96 15.79 -9.85 16.30
CA GLU A 96 16.60 -8.86 17.01
C GLU A 96 15.72 -7.95 17.87
N SER A 97 16.34 -7.30 18.84
CA SER A 97 15.68 -6.33 19.70
C SER A 97 15.21 -5.11 18.89
N LEU A 98 14.09 -4.49 19.28
CA LEU A 98 13.68 -3.20 18.74
C LEU A 98 14.71 -2.08 18.95
N ALA A 99 15.64 -2.24 19.90
CA ALA A 99 16.77 -1.31 20.10
C ALA A 99 17.72 -1.30 18.90
N GLU A 100 17.80 -2.39 18.14
CA GLU A 100 18.60 -2.49 16.91
C GLU A 100 17.89 -1.86 15.69
N GLY A 101 16.62 -1.51 15.85
CA GLY A 101 15.84 -0.85 14.81
C GLY A 101 14.61 -1.63 14.39
N ALA A 102 13.86 -1.03 13.46
CA ALA A 102 12.70 -1.65 12.83
C ALA A 102 12.55 -1.15 11.39
N GLN A 103 12.03 -1.99 10.51
CA GLN A 103 11.57 -1.56 9.19
C GLN A 103 10.10 -1.15 9.29
N ILE A 104 9.79 0.07 8.85
CA ILE A 104 8.44 0.63 8.92
C ILE A 104 8.00 1.02 7.52
N ALA A 105 6.84 0.48 7.08
CA ALA A 105 6.12 0.96 5.93
C ALA A 105 4.85 1.67 6.41
N ALA A 106 4.65 2.91 6.02
CA ALA A 106 3.51 3.70 6.43
C ALA A 106 2.78 4.28 5.21
N ALA A 107 1.46 4.27 5.26
CA ALA A 107 0.61 4.86 4.25
C ALA A 107 -0.63 5.48 4.90
N HIS A 108 -1.22 6.48 4.25
CA HIS A 108 -2.52 6.99 4.66
C HIS A 108 -3.62 5.97 4.38
N ILE A 109 -4.68 5.95 5.18
CA ILE A 109 -5.76 4.98 5.10
C ILE A 109 -7.02 5.53 4.41
N ASP A 110 -7.12 6.85 4.27
CA ASP A 110 -8.21 7.50 3.56
C ASP A 110 -8.07 7.32 2.04
N SER A 111 -9.19 7.17 1.36
CA SER A 111 -9.26 7.12 -0.11
C SER A 111 -9.74 8.46 -0.66
N PRO A 112 -9.22 8.91 -1.81
CA PRO A 112 -9.80 10.02 -2.56
C PRO A 112 -11.26 9.72 -2.89
N ARG A 113 -12.17 10.66 -2.57
CA ARG A 113 -13.60 10.52 -2.85
C ARG A 113 -14.23 11.87 -3.09
N LEU A 114 -15.36 11.88 -3.76
CA LEU A 114 -16.24 13.02 -3.85
C LEU A 114 -17.37 12.84 -2.83
N ASP A 115 -17.53 13.81 -1.96
CA ASP A 115 -18.64 13.86 -1.01
C ASP A 115 -19.71 14.83 -1.51
N LEU A 116 -20.99 14.47 -1.37
CA LEU A 116 -22.08 15.38 -1.66
C LEU A 116 -22.10 16.46 -0.60
N LYS A 117 -22.22 17.72 -1.04
CA LYS A 117 -22.39 18.85 -0.13
C LYS A 117 -23.71 18.70 0.62
N LEU A 118 -23.66 18.73 1.94
CA LEU A 118 -24.83 18.50 2.80
C LEU A 118 -25.87 19.62 2.75
N SER A 119 -25.51 20.81 2.24
CA SER A 119 -26.42 21.95 2.13
C SER A 119 -26.48 22.45 0.69
N LEU A 120 -27.68 22.43 0.12
CA LEU A 120 -27.96 23.00 -1.20
C LEU A 120 -28.11 24.53 -1.16
N ILE A 121 -28.29 25.13 0.03
CA ILE A 121 -28.49 26.59 0.22
C ILE A 121 -27.26 27.37 -0.22
N HIS A 122 -26.07 26.82 -0.15
CA HIS A 122 -24.83 27.51 -0.53
C HIS A 122 -24.39 27.24 -1.99
N ILE A 123 -25.21 26.57 -2.80
CA ILE A 123 -24.92 26.34 -4.22
C ILE A 123 -25.27 27.57 -5.09
N SER A 124 -26.08 28.48 -4.58
CA SER A 124 -26.61 29.63 -5.32
C SER A 124 -25.94 30.95 -5.03
N GLU A 125 -24.85 30.99 -4.29
CA GLU A 125 -24.09 32.22 -4.12
C GLU A 125 -23.03 32.36 -5.21
N PRO A 126 -23.02 33.46 -5.98
CA PRO A 126 -22.02 33.72 -7.01
C PRO A 126 -20.63 33.98 -6.43
#